data_4b3184c48eed16057773525cfcd67020
#
_entry.id   4b3184c48eed16057773525cfcd67020
#
_cell.length_a   1.000
_cell.length_b   1.000
_cell.length_c   1.000
_cell.angle_alpha   90.00
_cell.angle_beta   90.00
_cell.angle_gamma   90.00
#
_symmetry.space_group_name_H-M   'P 1'
#
loop_
_entity.id
_entity.type
_entity.pdbx_description
1 polymer ?
#
loop_
_entity_poly.entity_id
_entity_poly.type
_entity_poly.pdbx_seq_one_letter_code
_entity_poly.pdbx_strand_id
1 'polypeptide(L)'
;MKVQEIYSKSILSPSKVYDYVINPYVGCQHACSYCYARFMKRFTGHREPWGDFVDVKINAPDLLNKEIRKKKKGTVWISGVCDPYQPLEAKYGLTRKCLDILVQNDWPAVVQTRSPLVLRDMDIFKKSKGIEVGLSITTADDEIRKVFEPDAPSIMERLRAVETLHQNGIRTYAMIAPMLPEAENLTSMLAGKVDYIIIDRMNYRHADRIYEKHGWKEKNTDAYFKMIGNRIANDFMRWGIECRPAY
;
A
#
# COMPACT_ATOMS: atom_id res chain seq x y z
N MET A 1 17.41 -5.93 12.07
CA MET A 1 17.02 -4.92 11.06
C MET A 1 17.96 -3.73 11.11
N LYS A 2 18.47 -3.27 9.97
CA LYS A 2 19.35 -2.09 9.85
C LYS A 2 18.53 -0.86 9.47
N VAL A 3 18.68 0.23 10.21
CA VAL A 3 18.03 1.51 9.95
C VAL A 3 19.10 2.55 9.69
N GLN A 4 18.99 3.29 8.61
CA GLN A 4 19.93 4.33 8.25
C GLN A 4 19.19 5.63 7.90
N GLU A 5 19.54 6.71 8.56
CA GLU A 5 19.06 8.04 8.18
C GLU A 5 19.90 8.57 7.01
N ILE A 6 19.22 9.02 5.98
CA ILE A 6 19.85 9.54 4.76
C ILE A 6 19.25 10.89 4.35
N TYR A 7 20.02 11.64 3.59
CA TYR A 7 19.57 12.85 2.91
C TYR A 7 19.34 12.55 1.43
N SER A 8 18.11 12.79 0.97
CA SER A 8 17.76 12.68 -0.46
C SER A 8 18.02 14.01 -1.17
N LYS A 9 18.23 13.96 -2.49
CA LYS A 9 18.35 15.14 -3.34
C LYS A 9 17.00 15.66 -3.83
N SER A 10 16.00 14.78 -3.95
CA SER A 10 14.63 15.09 -4.35
C SER A 10 13.67 14.07 -3.75
N ILE A 11 12.38 14.40 -3.70
CA ILE A 11 11.36 13.52 -3.14
C ILE A 11 10.14 13.36 -4.05
N LEU A 12 9.69 14.42 -4.73
CA LEU A 12 8.53 14.43 -5.59
C LEU A 12 8.92 14.01 -7.01
N SER A 13 8.84 12.72 -7.29
CA SER A 13 9.23 12.14 -8.58
C SER A 13 8.03 11.94 -9.51
N PRO A 14 8.17 12.09 -10.85
CA PRO A 14 7.13 11.68 -11.79
C PRO A 14 6.77 10.21 -11.60
N SER A 15 5.48 9.89 -11.79
CA SER A 15 4.96 8.52 -11.71
C SER A 15 4.26 8.14 -13.02
N LYS A 16 4.21 6.82 -13.31
CA LYS A 16 3.42 6.29 -14.44
C LYS A 16 1.98 5.97 -14.03
N VAL A 17 1.70 5.90 -12.73
CA VAL A 17 0.40 5.52 -12.16
C VAL A 17 -0.43 6.76 -11.82
N TYR A 18 0.22 7.74 -11.19
CA TYR A 18 -0.34 9.07 -10.90
C TYR A 18 0.60 10.14 -11.46
N ASP A 19 0.32 11.40 -11.23
CA ASP A 19 1.22 12.47 -11.72
C ASP A 19 2.59 12.41 -11.02
N TYR A 20 2.59 12.11 -9.72
CA TYR A 20 3.80 12.05 -8.90
C TYR A 20 3.76 10.91 -7.89
N VAL A 21 4.94 10.59 -7.37
CA VAL A 21 5.13 9.69 -6.22
C VAL A 21 6.15 10.28 -5.25
N ILE A 22 5.91 10.10 -3.96
CA ILE A 22 6.90 10.35 -2.92
C ILE A 22 7.20 9.04 -2.18
N ASN A 23 8.47 8.84 -1.81
CA ASN A 23 8.91 7.68 -1.04
C ASN A 23 9.81 8.17 0.11
N PRO A 24 9.25 8.46 1.30
CA PRO A 24 10.02 8.90 2.45
C PRO A 24 11.00 7.84 2.97
N TYR A 25 10.77 6.59 2.62
CA TYR A 25 11.59 5.44 3.00
C TYR A 25 12.04 4.65 1.77
N VAL A 26 13.14 3.89 1.90
CA VAL A 26 13.57 2.82 1.00
C VAL A 26 13.77 1.55 1.82
N GLY A 27 13.17 0.44 1.42
CA GLY A 27 13.01 -0.74 2.26
C GLY A 27 11.68 -0.72 3.00
N CYS A 28 11.22 -1.90 3.45
CA CYS A 28 9.89 -2.04 4.07
C CYS A 28 9.89 -3.17 5.08
N GLN A 29 9.53 -2.86 6.32
CA GLN A 29 9.54 -3.79 7.45
C GLN A 29 8.50 -4.91 7.33
N HIS A 30 7.47 -4.78 6.48
CA HIS A 30 6.46 -5.84 6.29
C HIS A 30 7.01 -7.11 5.60
N ALA A 31 8.18 -7.02 4.98
CA ALA A 31 8.92 -8.16 4.42
C ALA A 31 8.12 -9.07 3.46
N CYS A 32 7.08 -8.54 2.80
CA CYS A 32 6.21 -9.33 1.91
C CYS A 32 7.02 -10.16 0.92
N SER A 33 6.75 -11.46 0.86
CA SER A 33 7.51 -12.42 0.05
C SER A 33 7.44 -12.15 -1.46
N TYR A 34 6.34 -11.59 -1.93
CA TYR A 34 6.06 -11.27 -3.34
C TYR A 34 6.41 -9.83 -3.73
N CYS A 35 6.95 -9.02 -2.81
CA CYS A 35 7.12 -7.58 -3.01
C CYS A 35 7.96 -7.26 -4.25
N TYR A 36 7.38 -6.53 -5.20
CA TYR A 36 8.11 -6.08 -6.38
C TYR A 36 9.20 -5.05 -6.05
N ALA A 37 9.00 -4.26 -4.99
CA ALA A 37 9.91 -3.19 -4.60
C ALA A 37 11.30 -3.69 -4.13
N ARG A 38 11.51 -5.01 -4.02
CA ARG A 38 12.82 -5.62 -3.75
C ARG A 38 13.92 -5.15 -4.73
N PHE A 39 13.54 -4.74 -5.94
CA PHE A 39 14.49 -4.19 -6.90
C PHE A 39 15.19 -2.92 -6.39
N MET A 40 14.57 -2.19 -5.46
CA MET A 40 15.14 -0.98 -4.87
C MET A 40 16.46 -1.25 -4.13
N LYS A 41 16.66 -2.47 -3.63
CA LYS A 41 17.92 -2.87 -2.96
C LYS A 41 19.15 -2.59 -3.82
N ARG A 42 19.08 -2.74 -5.15
CA ARG A 42 20.21 -2.47 -6.05
C ARG A 42 20.66 -1.01 -6.08
N PHE A 43 19.82 -0.09 -5.62
CA PHE A 43 20.13 1.35 -5.54
C PHE A 43 20.58 1.79 -4.15
N THR A 44 20.71 0.83 -3.22
CA THR A 44 21.21 1.03 -1.87
C THR A 44 22.52 0.27 -1.70
N GLY A 45 23.30 0.58 -0.69
CA GLY A 45 24.50 -0.21 -0.33
C GLY A 45 24.19 -1.44 0.53
N HIS A 46 22.91 -1.78 0.74
CA HIS A 46 22.50 -2.84 1.66
C HIS A 46 22.78 -4.24 1.13
N ARG A 47 23.34 -5.09 2.00
CA ARG A 47 23.48 -6.54 1.75
C ARG A 47 22.39 -7.34 2.45
N GLU A 48 21.73 -6.75 3.43
CA GLU A 48 20.64 -7.32 4.22
C GLU A 48 19.49 -7.77 3.31
N PRO A 49 18.74 -8.86 3.66
CA PRO A 49 17.52 -9.24 2.95
C PRO A 49 16.48 -8.11 2.89
N TRP A 50 15.56 -8.20 1.94
CA TRP A 50 14.37 -7.33 1.92
C TRP A 50 13.52 -7.58 3.16
N GLY A 51 13.20 -6.54 3.89
CA GLY A 51 12.56 -6.60 5.19
C GLY A 51 13.51 -6.25 6.35
N ASP A 52 14.81 -6.46 6.17
CA ASP A 52 15.82 -6.29 7.22
C ASP A 52 16.60 -4.96 7.16
N PHE A 53 16.20 -4.06 6.26
CA PHE A 53 16.76 -2.71 6.20
C PHE A 53 15.72 -1.66 5.84
N VAL A 54 15.91 -0.45 6.33
CA VAL A 54 15.16 0.75 5.93
C VAL A 54 16.07 1.96 5.94
N ASP A 55 16.16 2.66 4.80
CA ASP A 55 16.72 4.00 4.70
C ASP A 55 15.60 5.02 4.94
N VAL A 56 15.84 5.94 5.85
CA VAL A 56 14.91 6.98 6.27
C VAL A 56 15.37 8.31 5.69
N LYS A 57 14.62 8.89 4.76
CA LYS A 57 14.94 10.18 4.12
C LYS A 57 14.52 11.33 5.04
N ILE A 58 15.33 11.64 6.02
CA ILE A 58 14.98 12.57 7.11
C ILE A 58 14.62 13.98 6.62
N ASN A 59 15.10 14.38 5.45
CA ASN A 59 14.81 15.67 4.82
C ASN A 59 13.62 15.63 3.83
N ALA A 60 12.85 14.54 3.77
CA ALA A 60 11.75 14.40 2.81
C ALA A 60 10.70 15.52 2.91
N PRO A 61 10.23 15.95 4.09
CA PRO A 61 9.27 17.05 4.21
C PRO A 61 9.81 18.39 3.68
N ASP A 62 11.06 18.72 4.00
CA ASP A 62 11.69 19.97 3.55
C ASP A 62 11.86 20.03 2.04
N LEU A 63 12.23 18.89 1.44
CA LEU A 63 12.32 18.75 -0.01
C LEU A 63 10.93 18.91 -0.65
N LEU A 64 9.93 18.23 -0.12
CA LEU A 64 8.57 18.29 -0.64
C LEU A 64 8.06 19.73 -0.64
N ASN A 65 8.20 20.47 0.47
CA ASN A 65 7.77 21.86 0.59
C ASN A 65 8.46 22.78 -0.44
N LYS A 66 9.70 22.51 -0.82
CA LYS A 66 10.41 23.25 -1.87
C LYS A 66 9.97 22.82 -3.28
N GLU A 67 9.74 21.55 -3.52
CA GLU A 67 9.47 21.00 -4.85
C GLU A 67 8.05 21.27 -5.32
N ILE A 68 7.04 21.22 -4.44
CA ILE A 68 5.64 21.52 -4.80
C ILE A 68 5.44 22.94 -5.32
N ARG A 69 6.25 23.89 -4.88
CA ARG A 69 6.20 25.30 -5.34
C ARG A 69 6.72 25.48 -6.77
N LYS A 70 7.46 24.50 -7.28
CA LYS A 70 8.11 24.55 -8.60
C LYS A 70 7.46 23.66 -9.64
N LYS A 71 6.55 22.78 -9.21
CA LYS A 71 5.91 21.78 -10.07
C LYS A 71 4.43 22.10 -10.28
N LYS A 72 3.90 21.67 -11.43
CA LYS A 72 2.45 21.75 -11.70
C LYS A 72 1.73 20.85 -10.69
N LYS A 73 0.63 21.34 -10.13
CA LYS A 73 -0.21 20.58 -9.22
C LYS A 73 -0.71 19.30 -9.91
N GLY A 74 -0.66 18.19 -9.19
CA GLY A 74 -1.10 16.87 -9.65
C GLY A 74 -1.26 15.92 -8.48
N THR A 75 -1.82 14.74 -8.74
CA THR A 75 -2.04 13.70 -7.73
C THR A 75 -0.74 13.05 -7.30
N VAL A 76 -0.52 12.96 -5.99
CA VAL A 76 0.69 12.39 -5.39
C VAL A 76 0.39 11.02 -4.79
N TRP A 77 1.05 9.98 -5.30
CA TRP A 77 1.02 8.66 -4.67
C TRP A 77 1.98 8.62 -3.48
N ILE A 78 1.46 8.23 -2.33
CA ILE A 78 2.24 8.12 -1.11
C ILE A 78 2.81 6.71 -1.00
N SER A 79 4.10 6.61 -1.33
CA SER A 79 4.95 5.42 -1.30
C SER A 79 4.61 4.33 -2.31
N GLY A 80 5.22 4.42 -3.50
CA GLY A 80 5.17 3.38 -4.52
C GLY A 80 6.13 2.20 -4.29
N VAL A 81 7.15 2.32 -3.42
CA VAL A 81 8.19 1.28 -3.24
C VAL A 81 8.42 0.87 -1.78
N CYS A 82 7.57 1.30 -0.86
CA CYS A 82 7.56 0.86 0.53
C CYS A 82 6.16 1.08 1.11
N ASP A 83 5.89 0.55 2.30
CA ASP A 83 4.67 0.94 3.01
C ASP A 83 4.90 2.28 3.72
N PRO A 84 4.04 3.30 3.50
CA PRO A 84 4.20 4.62 4.10
C PRO A 84 3.95 4.63 5.61
N TYR A 85 3.25 3.62 6.14
CA TYR A 85 2.94 3.46 7.55
C TYR A 85 3.59 2.20 8.14
N GLN A 86 4.72 1.75 7.59
CA GLN A 86 5.53 0.71 8.22
C GLN A 86 5.92 1.12 9.66
N PRO A 87 6.27 0.20 10.56
CA PRO A 87 6.49 0.50 11.98
C PRO A 87 7.39 1.71 12.28
N LEU A 88 8.42 1.96 11.47
CA LEU A 88 9.30 3.13 11.64
C LEU A 88 8.59 4.48 11.46
N GLU A 89 7.48 4.52 10.73
CA GLU A 89 6.70 5.76 10.59
C GLU A 89 6.11 6.24 11.92
N ALA A 90 5.86 5.34 12.88
CA ALA A 90 5.45 5.73 14.23
C ALA A 90 6.50 6.61 14.93
N LYS A 91 7.79 6.37 14.65
CA LYS A 91 8.92 7.12 15.23
C LYS A 91 9.22 8.40 14.42
N TYR A 92 9.30 8.29 13.09
CA TYR A 92 9.82 9.39 12.26
C TYR A 92 8.74 10.37 11.81
N GLY A 93 7.51 9.92 11.61
CA GLY A 93 6.39 10.76 11.19
C GLY A 93 6.58 11.46 9.85
N LEU A 94 7.39 10.89 8.94
CA LEU A 94 7.70 11.55 7.67
C LEU A 94 6.52 11.55 6.72
N THR A 95 5.77 10.45 6.65
CA THR A 95 4.53 10.35 5.86
C THR A 95 3.51 11.38 6.33
N ARG A 96 3.28 11.47 7.65
CA ARG A 96 2.40 12.47 8.25
C ARG A 96 2.80 13.90 7.88
N LYS A 97 4.08 14.25 8.03
CA LYS A 97 4.60 15.58 7.69
C LYS A 97 4.44 15.89 6.20
N CYS A 98 4.69 14.92 5.32
CA CYS A 98 4.49 15.09 3.88
C CYS A 98 3.00 15.27 3.53
N LEU A 99 2.10 14.50 4.13
CA LEU A 99 0.65 14.65 3.93
C LEU A 99 0.15 16.01 4.40
N ASP A 100 0.59 16.50 5.55
CA ASP A 100 0.21 17.82 6.05
C ASP A 100 0.64 18.94 5.07
N ILE A 101 1.85 18.86 4.50
CA ILE A 101 2.33 19.77 3.47
C ILE A 101 1.44 19.72 2.22
N LEU A 102 1.08 18.53 1.74
CA LEU A 102 0.22 18.37 0.56
C LEU A 102 -1.17 18.97 0.80
N VAL A 103 -1.76 18.71 1.96
CA VAL A 103 -3.08 19.25 2.35
C VAL A 103 -3.06 20.76 2.46
N GLN A 104 -2.06 21.36 3.12
CA GLN A 104 -1.91 22.82 3.24
C GLN A 104 -1.76 23.54 1.90
N ASN A 105 -1.34 22.81 0.85
CA ASN A 105 -1.19 23.34 -0.52
C ASN A 105 -2.25 22.81 -1.50
N ASP A 106 -3.32 22.16 -1.00
CA ASP A 106 -4.42 21.58 -1.79
C ASP A 106 -3.96 20.57 -2.86
N TRP A 107 -2.89 19.83 -2.62
CA TRP A 107 -2.47 18.76 -3.52
C TRP A 107 -3.23 17.48 -3.23
N PRO A 108 -3.89 16.88 -4.24
CA PRO A 108 -4.54 15.58 -4.05
C PRO A 108 -3.49 14.48 -3.80
N ALA A 109 -3.85 13.51 -2.96
CA ALA A 109 -2.96 12.41 -2.65
C ALA A 109 -3.70 11.08 -2.56
N VAL A 110 -3.00 10.01 -2.93
CA VAL A 110 -3.47 8.63 -2.76
C VAL A 110 -2.51 7.91 -1.83
N VAL A 111 -3.06 7.44 -0.73
CA VAL A 111 -2.34 6.67 0.29
C VAL A 111 -2.68 5.20 0.13
N GLN A 112 -1.67 4.33 0.12
CA GLN A 112 -1.88 2.89 0.13
C GLN A 112 -0.97 2.24 1.18
N THR A 113 -1.57 1.50 2.10
CA THR A 113 -0.84 0.87 3.21
C THR A 113 -1.45 -0.46 3.64
N ARG A 114 -0.71 -1.25 4.42
CA ARG A 114 -1.18 -2.42 5.17
C ARG A 114 -1.41 -2.11 6.65
N SER A 115 -1.02 -0.91 7.07
CA SER A 115 -0.88 -0.60 8.50
C SER A 115 -2.08 0.16 9.07
N PRO A 116 -2.66 -0.29 10.18
CA PRO A 116 -3.68 0.47 10.91
C PRO A 116 -3.14 1.77 11.52
N LEU A 117 -1.81 1.97 11.53
CA LEU A 117 -1.20 3.24 11.94
C LEU A 117 -1.70 4.43 11.10
N VAL A 118 -2.23 4.19 9.91
CA VAL A 118 -2.85 5.21 9.05
C VAL A 118 -3.97 5.98 9.77
N LEU A 119 -4.66 5.37 10.73
CA LEU A 119 -5.71 6.01 11.53
C LEU A 119 -5.18 7.18 12.38
N ARG A 120 -3.89 7.20 12.71
CA ARG A 120 -3.23 8.31 13.40
C ARG A 120 -3.44 9.64 12.67
N ASP A 121 -3.50 9.61 11.35
CA ASP A 121 -3.50 10.79 10.50
C ASP A 121 -4.91 11.18 10.01
N MET A 122 -5.96 10.64 10.65
CA MET A 122 -7.37 10.94 10.38
C MET A 122 -7.67 12.45 10.39
N ASP A 123 -7.03 13.19 11.29
CA ASP A 123 -7.17 14.65 11.39
C ASP A 123 -6.66 15.38 10.13
N ILE A 124 -5.67 14.83 9.44
CA ILE A 124 -5.15 15.35 8.17
C ILE A 124 -6.12 14.99 7.04
N PHE A 125 -6.56 13.75 6.96
CA PHE A 125 -7.46 13.30 5.90
C PHE A 125 -8.78 14.08 5.88
N LYS A 126 -9.32 14.40 7.06
CA LYS A 126 -10.56 15.21 7.18
C LYS A 126 -10.44 16.66 6.70
N LYS A 127 -9.22 17.18 6.58
CA LYS A 127 -8.98 18.56 6.10
C LYS A 127 -9.03 18.70 4.58
N SER A 128 -9.01 17.60 3.83
CA SER A 128 -8.97 17.61 2.36
C SER A 128 -9.87 16.55 1.75
N LYS A 129 -10.70 16.96 0.79
CA LYS A 129 -11.50 16.03 -0.04
C LYS A 129 -10.70 15.40 -1.17
N GLY A 130 -9.47 15.83 -1.41
CA GLY A 130 -8.59 15.32 -2.44
C GLY A 130 -7.71 14.13 -2.01
N ILE A 131 -7.94 13.57 -0.81
CA ILE A 131 -7.18 12.42 -0.33
C ILE A 131 -8.04 11.16 -0.41
N GLU A 132 -7.46 10.10 -0.98
CA GLU A 132 -8.00 8.74 -0.96
C GLU A 132 -7.06 7.84 -0.16
N VAL A 133 -7.63 6.96 0.67
CA VAL A 133 -6.85 6.05 1.52
C VAL A 133 -7.24 4.60 1.25
N GLY A 134 -6.28 3.80 0.82
CA GLY A 134 -6.46 2.38 0.55
C GLY A 134 -5.73 1.47 1.52
N LEU A 135 -6.38 0.38 1.90
CA LEU A 135 -5.76 -0.71 2.63
C LEU A 135 -5.49 -1.88 1.69
N SER A 136 -4.22 -2.37 1.69
CA SER A 136 -3.89 -3.63 1.00
C SER A 136 -4.33 -4.81 1.86
N ILE A 137 -5.30 -5.59 1.35
CA ILE A 137 -5.88 -6.76 2.02
C ILE A 137 -5.93 -7.89 1.00
N THR A 138 -4.98 -8.79 1.05
CA THR A 138 -4.65 -9.72 -0.05
C THR A 138 -5.30 -11.10 0.06
N THR A 139 -5.80 -11.45 1.24
CA THR A 139 -6.47 -12.72 1.57
C THR A 139 -7.43 -12.50 2.73
N ALA A 140 -8.41 -13.37 2.89
CA ALA A 140 -9.30 -13.39 4.06
C ALA A 140 -8.73 -14.23 5.23
N ASP A 141 -7.67 -15.00 4.98
CA ASP A 141 -7.08 -15.93 5.93
C ASP A 141 -5.76 -15.40 6.49
N ASP A 142 -5.70 -15.21 7.83
CA ASP A 142 -4.52 -14.65 8.48
C ASP A 142 -3.34 -15.63 8.53
N GLU A 143 -3.56 -16.94 8.47
CA GLU A 143 -2.48 -17.91 8.38
C GLU A 143 -1.82 -17.85 6.99
N ILE A 144 -2.61 -17.69 5.93
CA ILE A 144 -2.08 -17.41 4.58
C ILE A 144 -1.32 -16.09 4.57
N ARG A 145 -1.87 -15.03 5.19
CA ARG A 145 -1.19 -13.74 5.34
C ARG A 145 0.18 -13.91 6.00
N LYS A 146 0.31 -14.64 7.11
CA LYS A 146 1.59 -14.88 7.81
C LYS A 146 2.65 -15.51 6.91
N VAL A 147 2.24 -16.40 6.02
CA VAL A 147 3.14 -17.05 5.06
C VAL A 147 3.68 -16.07 4.02
N PHE A 148 2.84 -15.18 3.51
CA PHE A 148 3.23 -14.25 2.42
C PHE A 148 3.67 -12.86 2.91
N GLU A 149 3.15 -12.41 4.03
CA GLU A 149 3.36 -11.06 4.61
C GLU A 149 3.71 -11.20 6.11
N PRO A 150 4.85 -11.81 6.46
CA PRO A 150 5.16 -12.26 7.83
C PRO A 150 5.06 -11.15 8.87
N ASP A 151 5.57 -9.96 8.57
CA ASP A 151 5.68 -8.85 9.50
C ASP A 151 4.62 -7.75 9.27
N ALA A 152 3.60 -8.05 8.46
CA ALA A 152 2.51 -7.11 8.24
C ALA A 152 1.39 -7.31 9.28
N PRO A 153 0.60 -6.26 9.60
CA PRO A 153 -0.56 -6.37 10.49
C PRO A 153 -1.58 -7.42 10.03
N SER A 154 -2.36 -7.94 10.97
CA SER A 154 -3.38 -8.94 10.69
C SER A 154 -4.45 -8.43 9.71
N ILE A 155 -5.13 -9.36 9.04
CA ILE A 155 -6.24 -9.03 8.13
C ILE A 155 -7.36 -8.27 8.88
N MET A 156 -7.68 -8.70 10.10
CA MET A 156 -8.72 -8.05 10.90
C MET A 156 -8.37 -6.62 11.31
N GLU A 157 -7.10 -6.33 11.61
CA GLU A 157 -6.66 -4.96 11.89
C GLU A 157 -6.81 -4.06 10.66
N ARG A 158 -6.48 -4.58 9.46
CA ARG A 158 -6.64 -3.83 8.20
C ARG A 158 -8.10 -3.59 7.85
N LEU A 159 -8.97 -4.58 8.04
CA LEU A 159 -10.41 -4.46 7.83
C LEU A 159 -11.02 -3.41 8.76
N ARG A 160 -10.68 -3.44 10.05
CA ARG A 160 -11.13 -2.43 11.01
C ARG A 160 -10.62 -1.03 10.64
N ALA A 161 -9.39 -0.92 10.17
CA ALA A 161 -8.81 0.36 9.77
C ALA A 161 -9.55 0.96 8.57
N VAL A 162 -9.81 0.18 7.51
CA VAL A 162 -10.53 0.68 6.33
C VAL A 162 -11.98 1.03 6.67
N GLU A 163 -12.66 0.22 7.47
CA GLU A 163 -14.01 0.48 7.94
C GLU A 163 -14.09 1.78 8.76
N THR A 164 -13.12 1.99 9.68
CA THR A 164 -13.05 3.22 10.48
C THR A 164 -12.85 4.45 9.60
N LEU A 165 -11.96 4.38 8.60
CA LEU A 165 -11.76 5.47 7.64
C LEU A 165 -13.05 5.78 6.88
N HIS A 166 -13.69 4.75 6.33
CA HIS A 166 -14.93 4.87 5.54
C HIS A 166 -16.07 5.49 6.37
N GLN A 167 -16.30 5.00 7.59
CA GLN A 167 -17.31 5.53 8.51
C GLN A 167 -17.06 6.99 8.91
N ASN A 168 -15.81 7.46 8.81
CA ASN A 168 -15.46 8.86 9.07
C ASN A 168 -15.51 9.74 7.81
N GLY A 169 -16.05 9.23 6.69
CA GLY A 169 -16.26 9.98 5.44
C GLY A 169 -14.98 10.20 4.61
N ILE A 170 -13.94 9.44 4.89
CA ILE A 170 -12.73 9.42 4.04
C ILE A 170 -13.01 8.52 2.84
N ARG A 171 -12.68 8.98 1.64
CA ARG A 171 -12.77 8.16 0.43
C ARG A 171 -11.79 7.00 0.54
N THR A 172 -12.30 5.77 0.53
CA THR A 172 -11.53 4.57 0.83
C THR A 172 -11.60 3.52 -0.28
N TYR A 173 -10.53 2.71 -0.37
CA TYR A 173 -10.55 1.51 -1.20
C TYR A 173 -9.81 0.35 -0.51
N ALA A 174 -10.16 -0.87 -0.89
CA ALA A 174 -9.32 -2.02 -0.57
C ALA A 174 -8.57 -2.47 -1.83
N MET A 175 -7.27 -2.74 -1.67
CA MET A 175 -6.45 -3.28 -2.74
C MET A 175 -6.18 -4.76 -2.47
N ILE A 176 -6.83 -5.62 -3.25
CA ILE A 176 -6.65 -7.07 -3.22
C ILE A 176 -5.60 -7.44 -4.29
N ALA A 177 -4.35 -7.05 -4.01
CA ALA A 177 -3.24 -7.20 -4.95
C ALA A 177 -1.93 -7.56 -4.22
N PRO A 178 -1.36 -8.75 -4.54
CA PRO A 178 -1.95 -9.81 -5.38
C PRO A 178 -3.12 -10.50 -4.69
N MET A 179 -4.04 -11.06 -5.49
CA MET A 179 -5.07 -11.97 -4.99
C MET A 179 -4.40 -13.25 -4.50
N LEU A 180 -4.17 -13.38 -3.19
CA LEU A 180 -3.65 -14.59 -2.57
C LEU A 180 -4.76 -15.65 -2.41
N PRO A 181 -4.43 -16.92 -2.08
CA PRO A 181 -5.47 -17.91 -1.77
C PRO A 181 -6.50 -17.35 -0.76
N GLU A 182 -7.76 -17.72 -0.90
CA GLU A 182 -8.91 -17.26 -0.10
C GLU A 182 -9.24 -15.76 -0.23
N ALA A 183 -8.71 -15.06 -1.24
CA ALA A 183 -9.03 -13.65 -1.50
C ALA A 183 -10.50 -13.42 -1.85
N GLU A 184 -11.18 -14.41 -2.46
CA GLU A 184 -12.61 -14.34 -2.79
C GLU A 184 -13.51 -14.18 -1.57
N ASN A 185 -13.08 -14.63 -0.40
CA ASN A 185 -13.84 -14.50 0.83
C ASN A 185 -13.83 -13.07 1.41
N LEU A 186 -12.95 -12.20 0.89
CA LEU A 186 -12.92 -10.77 1.26
C LEU A 186 -14.17 -10.01 0.82
N THR A 187 -14.90 -10.51 -0.17
CA THR A 187 -16.07 -9.83 -0.71
C THR A 187 -17.12 -9.56 0.36
N SER A 188 -17.48 -10.56 1.18
CA SER A 188 -18.40 -10.39 2.32
C SER A 188 -17.84 -9.54 3.44
N MET A 189 -16.51 -9.56 3.65
CA MET A 189 -15.87 -8.83 4.75
C MET A 189 -15.72 -7.33 4.46
N LEU A 190 -15.69 -6.94 3.18
CA LEU A 190 -15.48 -5.56 2.72
C LEU A 190 -16.77 -4.85 2.27
N ALA A 191 -17.89 -5.58 2.15
CA ALA A 191 -19.18 -5.03 1.77
C ALA A 191 -19.58 -3.87 2.68
N GLY A 192 -19.88 -2.69 2.09
CA GLY A 192 -20.27 -1.49 2.81
C GLY A 192 -19.18 -0.83 3.65
N LYS A 193 -17.91 -1.21 3.44
CA LYS A 193 -16.77 -0.68 4.21
C LYS A 193 -15.76 0.09 3.35
N VAL A 194 -15.99 0.16 2.05
CA VAL A 194 -15.11 0.84 1.09
C VAL A 194 -15.93 1.44 -0.06
N ASP A 195 -15.39 2.46 -0.72
CA ASP A 195 -16.02 3.10 -1.88
C ASP A 195 -15.77 2.32 -3.16
N TYR A 196 -14.61 1.67 -3.28
CA TYR A 196 -14.28 0.83 -4.44
C TYR A 196 -13.16 -0.18 -4.11
N ILE A 197 -12.93 -1.10 -5.01
CA ILE A 197 -11.92 -2.17 -4.90
C ILE A 197 -10.94 -2.07 -6.06
N ILE A 198 -9.68 -2.38 -5.79
CA ILE A 198 -8.66 -2.63 -6.81
C ILE A 198 -8.20 -4.09 -6.68
N ILE A 199 -8.18 -4.82 -7.79
CA ILE A 199 -7.69 -6.20 -7.82
C ILE A 199 -6.52 -6.36 -8.78
N ASP A 200 -5.57 -7.21 -8.43
CA ASP A 200 -4.50 -7.64 -9.36
C ASP A 200 -4.01 -9.05 -9.05
N ARG A 201 -3.42 -9.67 -10.08
CA ARG A 201 -2.79 -10.98 -9.98
C ARG A 201 -1.39 -10.89 -9.34
N MET A 202 -0.76 -12.03 -9.15
CA MET A 202 0.66 -12.11 -8.85
C MET A 202 1.48 -11.79 -10.11
N ASN A 203 2.18 -10.66 -10.12
CA ASN A 203 2.92 -10.19 -11.31
C ASN A 203 4.39 -10.66 -11.34
N TYR A 204 4.92 -11.15 -10.21
CA TYR A 204 6.33 -11.52 -10.07
C TYR A 204 6.47 -12.92 -9.48
N ARG A 205 7.50 -13.64 -9.90
CA ARG A 205 7.79 -15.02 -9.48
C ARG A 205 8.46 -15.15 -8.10
N HIS A 206 8.50 -14.07 -7.33
CA HIS A 206 9.20 -14.05 -6.03
C HIS A 206 8.58 -15.01 -5.00
N ALA A 207 7.32 -15.32 -5.12
CA ALA A 207 6.59 -16.20 -4.21
C ALA A 207 6.37 -17.62 -4.73
N ASP A 208 6.83 -17.98 -5.93
CA ASP A 208 6.59 -19.30 -6.55
C ASP A 208 6.94 -20.46 -5.61
N ARG A 209 8.11 -20.41 -4.95
CA ARG A 209 8.53 -21.43 -3.98
C ARG A 209 7.59 -21.57 -2.78
N ILE A 210 6.93 -20.49 -2.39
CA ILE A 210 5.96 -20.52 -1.29
C ILE A 210 4.71 -21.26 -1.74
N TYR A 211 4.18 -20.94 -2.91
CA TYR A 211 3.06 -21.64 -3.50
C TYR A 211 3.33 -23.14 -3.65
N GLU A 212 4.54 -23.53 -4.11
CA GLU A 212 4.95 -24.94 -4.24
C GLU A 212 5.01 -25.61 -2.87
N LYS A 213 5.68 -25.02 -1.88
CA LYS A 213 5.86 -25.57 -0.55
C LYS A 213 4.54 -25.85 0.18
N HIS A 214 3.53 -25.00 -0.05
CA HIS A 214 2.23 -25.11 0.61
C HIS A 214 1.18 -25.84 -0.22
N GLY A 215 1.53 -26.42 -1.36
CA GLY A 215 0.61 -27.16 -2.22
C GLY A 215 -0.40 -26.26 -2.95
N TRP A 216 -0.11 -24.99 -3.13
CA TRP A 216 -0.98 -24.01 -3.77
C TRP A 216 -0.57 -23.67 -5.21
N LYS A 217 0.24 -24.51 -5.85
CA LYS A 217 0.79 -24.23 -7.19
C LYS A 217 -0.30 -23.89 -8.22
N GLU A 218 -1.44 -24.57 -8.16
CA GLU A 218 -2.58 -24.32 -9.04
C GLU A 218 -3.23 -22.96 -8.83
N LYS A 219 -3.12 -22.39 -7.60
CA LYS A 219 -3.59 -21.07 -7.24
C LYS A 219 -2.62 -19.92 -7.66
N ASN A 220 -1.51 -20.26 -8.32
CA ASN A 220 -0.54 -19.28 -8.87
C ASN A 220 -0.47 -19.38 -10.40
N THR A 221 -1.61 -19.36 -11.06
CA THR A 221 -1.73 -19.43 -12.51
C THR A 221 -2.61 -18.30 -13.04
N ASP A 222 -2.37 -17.86 -14.29
CA ASP A 222 -3.18 -16.84 -14.93
C ASP A 222 -4.67 -17.23 -15.01
N ALA A 223 -4.94 -18.53 -15.23
CA ALA A 223 -6.30 -19.05 -15.25
C ALA A 223 -7.00 -18.89 -13.89
N TYR A 224 -6.30 -19.23 -12.80
CA TYR A 224 -6.81 -19.05 -11.44
C TYR A 224 -7.08 -17.58 -11.13
N PHE A 225 -6.11 -16.68 -11.39
CA PHE A 225 -6.29 -15.27 -11.13
C PHE A 225 -7.44 -14.65 -11.93
N LYS A 226 -7.61 -15.06 -13.19
CA LYS A 226 -8.73 -14.64 -14.01
C LYS A 226 -10.08 -15.12 -13.44
N MET A 227 -10.16 -16.38 -13.02
CA MET A 227 -11.35 -16.95 -12.42
C MET A 227 -11.73 -16.22 -11.12
N ILE A 228 -10.77 -16.07 -10.20
CA ILE A 228 -11.01 -15.42 -8.90
C ILE A 228 -11.30 -13.93 -9.07
N GLY A 229 -10.57 -13.24 -9.94
CA GLY A 229 -10.81 -11.82 -10.23
C GLY A 229 -12.21 -11.57 -10.77
N ASN A 230 -12.69 -12.40 -11.69
CA ASN A 230 -14.07 -12.31 -12.20
C ASN A 230 -15.11 -12.57 -11.08
N ARG A 231 -14.87 -13.55 -10.20
CA ARG A 231 -15.74 -13.85 -9.07
C ARG A 231 -15.82 -12.65 -8.14
N ILE A 232 -14.67 -12.13 -7.70
CA ILE A 232 -14.58 -10.96 -6.82
C ILE A 232 -15.29 -9.75 -7.44
N ALA A 233 -15.02 -9.46 -8.71
CA ALA A 233 -15.65 -8.32 -9.41
C ALA A 233 -17.17 -8.46 -9.48
N ASN A 234 -17.68 -9.66 -9.81
CA ASN A 234 -19.13 -9.92 -9.88
C ASN A 234 -19.80 -9.78 -8.50
N ASP A 235 -19.15 -10.26 -7.44
CA ASP A 235 -19.69 -10.19 -6.08
C ASP A 235 -19.78 -8.73 -5.61
N PHE A 236 -18.72 -7.92 -5.83
CA PHE A 236 -18.76 -6.49 -5.48
C PHE A 236 -19.77 -5.70 -6.34
N MET A 237 -19.91 -6.05 -7.61
CA MET A 237 -20.92 -5.42 -8.49
C MET A 237 -22.35 -5.63 -7.96
N ARG A 238 -22.67 -6.79 -7.39
CA ARG A 238 -23.97 -7.06 -6.76
C ARG A 238 -24.27 -6.15 -5.58
N TRP A 239 -23.23 -5.63 -4.94
CA TRP A 239 -23.35 -4.68 -3.83
C TRP A 239 -23.18 -3.22 -4.25
N GLY A 240 -23.14 -2.96 -5.57
CA GLY A 240 -22.95 -1.61 -6.11
C GLY A 240 -21.56 -1.02 -5.86
N ILE A 241 -20.57 -1.87 -5.54
CA ILE A 241 -19.19 -1.44 -5.31
C ILE A 241 -18.38 -1.65 -6.59
N GLU A 242 -17.75 -0.59 -7.07
CA GLU A 242 -16.90 -0.64 -8.27
C GLU A 242 -15.64 -1.47 -8.00
N CYS A 243 -15.33 -2.39 -8.93
CA CYS A 243 -14.11 -3.17 -8.91
C CYS A 243 -13.25 -2.82 -10.12
N ARG A 244 -12.03 -2.34 -9.89
CA ARG A 244 -11.10 -1.88 -10.91
C ARG A 244 -9.91 -2.85 -11.02
N PRO A 245 -9.40 -3.13 -12.23
CA PRO A 245 -8.08 -3.75 -12.35
C PRO A 245 -7.01 -2.79 -11.82
N ALA A 246 -5.89 -3.32 -11.33
CA ALA A 246 -4.72 -2.50 -11.07
C ALA A 246 -4.12 -1.96 -12.39
N TYR A 247 -3.34 -0.92 -12.28
CA TYR A 247 -2.76 -0.13 -13.36
C TYR A 247 -1.94 -0.91 -14.38
#